data_52762e57da52a6ef17e7393e826a15ac
#
_entry.id   52762e57da52a6ef17e7393e826a15ac
#
_cell.length_a   1.000
_cell.length_b   1.000
_cell.length_c   1.000
_cell.angle_alpha   90.00
_cell.angle_beta   90.00
_cell.angle_gamma   90.00
#
_symmetry.space_group_name_H-M   'P 1'
#
loop_
_entity.id
_entity.type
_entity.pdbx_description
1 polymer ?
#
loop_
_entity_poly.entity_id
_entity_poly.type
_entity_poly.pdbx_seq_one_letter_code
_entity_poly.pdbx_strand_id
1 'polypeptide(L)'
;MLRAIGRMLAALVGLIVVLGLVGAIYESAAEATDVRAYPPPGRLVDVGGYRLHINCTGTGSPTVVVESGWGDMSAVWGWVQPEVAKTTRICTYDRAGMGWSEASPEPRVAREYAKELHTLLANAHETGPYVLVGHSMGGYTVLVYAHDYPADVSGLVLVDSQDLPASDAAAPVPAPKPSENSVTTMLARIGLMRLLAAPLGAVENLPEGVKQAYTALTVAPRGVQAFTNEGRGMSEGGAQARAVTTLGALPIIVLSRGKDQDAKHTAAQTSLLQLSTNSQQLVAAQSGHRIMIDQPEAATAAIVKMVAQLRHP
;
A
#
# COMPACT_ATOMS: atom_id res chain seq x y z
N MET A 1 -11.78 -7.13 -54.34
CA MET A 1 -11.96 -6.31 -53.11
C MET A 1 -11.83 -7.17 -51.85
N LEU A 2 -12.67 -8.17 -51.59
CA LEU A 2 -12.63 -9.02 -50.38
C LEU A 2 -11.26 -9.68 -50.11
N ARG A 3 -10.57 -10.22 -51.14
CA ARG A 3 -9.21 -10.84 -50.98
C ARG A 3 -8.15 -9.81 -50.60
N ALA A 4 -8.26 -8.55 -51.05
CA ALA A 4 -7.32 -7.48 -50.67
C ALA A 4 -7.55 -7.06 -49.21
N ILE A 5 -8.79 -6.92 -48.79
CA ILE A 5 -9.17 -6.62 -47.37
C ILE A 5 -8.66 -7.73 -46.46
N GLY A 6 -8.86 -9.00 -46.83
CA GLY A 6 -8.35 -10.14 -46.05
C GLY A 6 -6.83 -10.13 -45.88
N ARG A 7 -6.08 -9.78 -46.95
CA ARG A 7 -4.61 -9.65 -46.86
C ARG A 7 -4.17 -8.48 -45.98
N MET A 8 -4.88 -7.35 -46.06
CA MET A 8 -4.58 -6.19 -45.19
C MET A 8 -4.86 -6.52 -43.71
N LEU A 9 -5.97 -7.18 -43.41
CA LEU A 9 -6.27 -7.62 -42.03
C LEU A 9 -5.24 -8.63 -41.53
N ALA A 10 -4.83 -9.60 -42.34
CA ALA A 10 -3.79 -10.56 -41.96
C ALA A 10 -2.43 -9.88 -41.72
N ALA A 11 -2.06 -8.88 -42.54
CA ALA A 11 -0.84 -8.12 -42.36
C ALA A 11 -0.90 -7.25 -41.05
N LEU A 12 -2.05 -6.64 -40.79
CA LEU A 12 -2.26 -5.87 -39.56
C LEU A 12 -2.16 -6.74 -38.29
N VAL A 13 -2.81 -7.92 -38.31
CA VAL A 13 -2.72 -8.89 -37.21
C VAL A 13 -1.27 -9.37 -37.05
N GLY A 14 -0.59 -9.68 -38.15
CA GLY A 14 0.83 -10.05 -38.08
C GLY A 14 1.71 -8.95 -37.48
N LEU A 15 1.48 -7.71 -37.88
CA LEU A 15 2.19 -6.55 -37.29
C LEU A 15 1.94 -6.41 -35.78
N ILE A 16 0.68 -6.53 -35.35
CA ILE A 16 0.31 -6.46 -33.91
C ILE A 16 1.02 -7.57 -33.12
N VAL A 17 1.04 -8.80 -33.64
CA VAL A 17 1.73 -9.92 -32.99
C VAL A 17 3.25 -9.67 -32.89
N VAL A 18 3.88 -9.19 -33.95
CA VAL A 18 5.31 -8.85 -33.94
C VAL A 18 5.61 -7.75 -32.93
N LEU A 19 4.82 -6.68 -32.92
CA LEU A 19 4.99 -5.58 -31.95
C LEU A 19 4.78 -6.07 -30.50
N GLY A 20 3.81 -6.94 -30.26
CA GLY A 20 3.59 -7.56 -28.95
C GLY A 20 4.77 -8.41 -28.48
N LEU A 21 5.36 -9.22 -29.38
CA LEU A 21 6.55 -10.02 -29.06
C LEU A 21 7.78 -9.14 -28.78
N VAL A 22 8.02 -8.13 -29.59
CA VAL A 22 9.12 -7.16 -29.36
C VAL A 22 8.93 -6.45 -28.04
N GLY A 23 7.70 -6.01 -27.73
CA GLY A 23 7.37 -5.37 -26.47
C GLY A 23 7.59 -6.29 -25.25
N ALA A 24 7.22 -7.57 -25.36
CA ALA A 24 7.43 -8.55 -24.29
C ALA A 24 8.92 -8.82 -24.03
N ILE A 25 9.74 -8.90 -25.09
CA ILE A 25 11.20 -9.04 -24.97
C ILE A 25 11.79 -7.80 -24.30
N TYR A 26 11.37 -6.61 -24.73
CA TYR A 26 11.80 -5.34 -24.13
C TYR A 26 11.45 -5.30 -22.62
N GLU A 27 10.21 -5.60 -22.23
CA GLU A 27 9.77 -5.56 -20.84
C GLU A 27 10.55 -6.56 -19.98
N SER A 28 10.74 -7.80 -20.48
CA SER A 28 11.53 -8.80 -19.75
C SER A 28 12.98 -8.35 -19.52
N ALA A 29 13.59 -7.70 -20.50
CA ALA A 29 14.95 -7.14 -20.37
C ALA A 29 14.98 -5.95 -19.40
N ALA A 30 13.95 -5.09 -19.42
CA ALA A 30 13.81 -3.97 -18.52
C ALA A 30 13.63 -4.44 -17.07
N GLU A 31 12.72 -5.39 -16.79
CA GLU A 31 12.56 -5.99 -15.45
C GLU A 31 13.88 -6.57 -14.91
N ALA A 32 14.61 -7.34 -15.76
CA ALA A 32 15.90 -7.90 -15.35
C ALA A 32 16.94 -6.82 -15.03
N THR A 33 16.84 -5.66 -15.67
CA THR A 33 17.70 -4.50 -15.39
C THR A 33 17.28 -3.81 -14.10
N ASP A 34 15.97 -3.60 -13.89
CA ASP A 34 15.42 -2.95 -12.71
C ASP A 34 15.73 -3.71 -11.42
N VAL A 35 15.60 -5.05 -11.43
CA VAL A 35 15.95 -5.92 -10.28
C VAL A 35 17.41 -5.73 -9.86
N ARG A 36 18.31 -5.49 -10.81
CA ARG A 36 19.74 -5.26 -10.53
C ARG A 36 20.01 -3.82 -10.09
N ALA A 37 19.33 -2.85 -10.71
CA ALA A 37 19.51 -1.43 -10.44
C ALA A 37 18.90 -1.01 -9.10
N TYR A 38 17.80 -1.66 -8.70
CA TYR A 38 17.02 -1.30 -7.53
C TYR A 38 16.83 -2.50 -6.59
N PRO A 39 17.91 -2.97 -5.92
CA PRO A 39 17.79 -4.04 -4.93
C PRO A 39 16.94 -3.58 -3.74
N PRO A 40 16.26 -4.53 -3.02
CA PRO A 40 15.46 -4.18 -1.86
C PRO A 40 16.33 -3.55 -0.76
N PRO A 41 15.92 -2.40 -0.19
CA PRO A 41 16.69 -1.74 0.89
C PRO A 41 16.65 -2.52 2.21
N GLY A 42 15.77 -3.47 2.35
CA GLY A 42 15.61 -4.31 3.55
C GLY A 42 15.89 -5.78 3.24
N ARG A 43 14.99 -6.63 3.66
CA ARG A 43 15.09 -8.09 3.47
C ARG A 43 13.76 -8.70 3.03
N LEU A 44 13.82 -9.85 2.41
CA LEU A 44 12.67 -10.69 2.09
C LEU A 44 12.49 -11.74 3.18
N VAL A 45 11.28 -11.86 3.72
CA VAL A 45 10.93 -12.77 4.83
C VAL A 45 9.79 -13.67 4.35
N ASP A 46 9.95 -15.00 4.55
CA ASP A 46 8.93 -15.98 4.21
C ASP A 46 7.70 -15.83 5.11
N VAL A 47 6.52 -15.84 4.50
CA VAL A 47 5.23 -15.73 5.21
C VAL A 47 4.31 -16.93 4.98
N GLY A 48 4.87 -18.03 4.51
CA GLY A 48 4.15 -19.28 4.25
C GLY A 48 4.14 -19.66 2.77
N GLY A 49 5.32 -19.71 2.14
CA GLY A 49 5.53 -20.17 0.76
C GLY A 49 5.74 -19.05 -0.26
N TYR A 50 5.72 -17.80 0.17
CA TYR A 50 6.16 -16.61 -0.57
C TYR A 50 6.76 -15.59 0.40
N ARG A 51 7.56 -14.65 -0.14
CA ARG A 51 8.34 -13.72 0.69
C ARG A 51 7.83 -12.30 0.54
N LEU A 52 7.72 -11.61 1.67
CA LEU A 52 7.43 -10.18 1.70
C LEU A 52 8.69 -9.39 2.06
N HIS A 53 8.83 -8.25 1.42
CA HIS A 53 9.86 -7.28 1.72
C HIS A 53 9.51 -6.51 2.98
N ILE A 54 10.50 -6.35 3.87
CA ILE A 54 10.42 -5.48 5.04
C ILE A 54 11.74 -4.72 5.22
N ASN A 55 11.65 -3.43 5.51
CA ASN A 55 12.78 -2.55 5.79
C ASN A 55 12.58 -1.87 7.14
N CYS A 56 13.35 -2.28 8.15
CA CYS A 56 13.28 -1.73 9.50
C CYS A 56 14.55 -0.92 9.79
N THR A 57 14.37 0.32 10.26
CA THR A 57 15.44 1.26 10.61
C THR A 57 15.20 1.87 11.99
N GLY A 58 16.23 2.46 12.57
CA GLY A 58 16.16 3.01 13.94
C GLY A 58 16.17 1.94 15.03
N THR A 59 16.14 2.39 16.28
CA THR A 59 16.16 1.55 17.48
C THR A 59 15.22 2.10 18.54
N GLY A 60 14.84 1.26 19.51
CA GLY A 60 13.94 1.63 20.60
C GLY A 60 12.52 1.11 20.41
N SER A 61 11.65 1.43 21.37
CA SER A 61 10.25 0.98 21.44
C SER A 61 9.30 2.13 21.73
N PRO A 62 7.99 2.00 21.40
CA PRO A 62 7.41 0.92 20.60
C PRO A 62 7.92 0.94 19.17
N THR A 63 7.92 -0.24 18.51
CA THR A 63 8.21 -0.33 17.08
C THR A 63 7.02 0.20 16.28
N VAL A 64 7.30 1.09 15.33
CA VAL A 64 6.31 1.60 14.37
C VAL A 64 6.29 0.69 13.14
N VAL A 65 5.10 0.30 12.67
CA VAL A 65 4.92 -0.49 11.44
C VAL A 65 3.97 0.25 10.52
N VAL A 66 4.38 0.41 9.27
CA VAL A 66 3.69 1.27 8.30
C VAL A 66 3.04 0.44 7.21
N GLU A 67 1.74 0.64 7.03
CA GLU A 67 0.89 0.07 5.98
C GLU A 67 0.54 1.13 4.93
N SER A 68 0.92 0.88 3.68
CA SER A 68 0.73 1.81 2.57
C SER A 68 -0.70 1.78 2.01
N GLY A 69 -1.05 2.79 1.21
CA GLY A 69 -2.32 2.88 0.49
C GLY A 69 -2.43 1.91 -0.69
N TRP A 70 -3.56 1.93 -1.39
CA TRP A 70 -3.82 1.13 -2.57
C TRP A 70 -2.78 1.40 -3.66
N GLY A 71 -2.17 0.33 -4.16
CA GLY A 71 -1.17 0.41 -5.23
C GLY A 71 0.17 1.02 -4.81
N ASP A 72 0.32 1.44 -3.56
CA ASP A 72 1.55 1.99 -3.04
C ASP A 72 2.45 0.91 -2.42
N MET A 73 3.74 1.18 -2.41
CA MET A 73 4.78 0.37 -1.79
C MET A 73 5.51 1.16 -0.69
N SER A 74 6.34 0.48 0.08
CA SER A 74 7.12 1.07 1.19
C SER A 74 7.88 2.35 0.83
N ALA A 75 8.28 2.48 -0.42
CA ALA A 75 9.03 3.62 -0.94
C ALA A 75 8.34 4.99 -0.76
N VAL A 76 6.99 5.03 -0.71
CA VAL A 76 6.26 6.32 -0.53
C VAL A 76 6.53 6.97 0.84
N TRP A 77 7.08 6.21 1.78
CA TRP A 77 7.46 6.68 3.11
C TRP A 77 8.93 7.17 3.20
N GLY A 78 9.58 7.33 2.06
CA GLY A 78 11.01 7.65 1.98
C GLY A 78 11.42 8.95 2.69
N TRP A 79 10.50 9.92 2.88
CA TRP A 79 10.74 11.12 3.69
C TRP A 79 10.46 10.90 5.18
N VAL A 80 9.49 10.06 5.52
CA VAL A 80 9.00 9.88 6.89
C VAL A 80 9.87 8.86 7.66
N GLN A 81 10.19 7.73 7.04
CA GLN A 81 10.91 6.65 7.70
C GLN A 81 12.25 7.09 8.32
N PRO A 82 13.13 7.83 7.61
CA PRO A 82 14.40 8.28 8.20
C PRO A 82 14.22 9.22 9.40
N GLU A 83 13.17 10.05 9.39
CA GLU A 83 12.91 11.01 10.47
C GLU A 83 12.37 10.29 11.73
N VAL A 84 11.40 9.38 11.57
CA VAL A 84 10.90 8.58 12.69
C VAL A 84 11.98 7.67 13.28
N ALA A 85 12.87 7.14 12.42
CA ALA A 85 13.99 6.29 12.84
C ALA A 85 14.97 6.98 13.81
N LYS A 86 15.00 8.30 13.86
CA LYS A 86 15.77 9.07 14.85
C LYS A 86 15.18 8.96 16.26
N THR A 87 13.90 8.60 16.37
CA THR A 87 13.16 8.56 17.66
C THR A 87 12.91 7.13 18.13
N THR A 88 12.55 6.23 17.24
CA THR A 88 12.21 4.84 17.55
C THR A 88 12.48 3.93 16.36
N ARG A 89 12.32 2.60 16.56
CA ARG A 89 12.37 1.64 15.47
C ARG A 89 11.12 1.80 14.58
N ILE A 90 11.31 1.83 13.26
CA ILE A 90 10.25 1.88 12.26
C ILE A 90 10.48 0.88 11.16
N CYS A 91 9.44 0.14 10.79
CA CYS A 91 9.41 -0.82 9.71
C CYS A 91 8.40 -0.38 8.65
N THR A 92 8.83 -0.30 7.41
CA THR A 92 7.97 -0.24 6.23
C THR A 92 8.03 -1.57 5.51
N TYR A 93 6.98 -2.00 4.84
CA TYR A 93 6.95 -3.25 4.11
C TYR A 93 6.11 -3.13 2.84
N ASP A 94 6.25 -4.11 1.95
CA ASP A 94 5.46 -4.20 0.74
C ASP A 94 4.49 -5.36 0.86
N ARG A 95 3.20 -5.10 0.61
CA ARG A 95 2.20 -6.16 0.48
C ARG A 95 2.54 -7.10 -0.67
N ALA A 96 2.03 -8.32 -0.63
CA ALA A 96 2.31 -9.32 -1.65
C ALA A 96 2.00 -8.83 -3.07
N GLY A 97 2.99 -8.95 -3.94
CA GLY A 97 2.99 -8.48 -5.33
C GLY A 97 3.42 -7.03 -5.52
N MET A 98 3.40 -6.20 -4.48
CA MET A 98 3.84 -4.81 -4.54
C MET A 98 5.35 -4.70 -4.31
N GLY A 99 5.97 -3.67 -4.85
CA GLY A 99 7.37 -3.34 -4.63
C GLY A 99 8.29 -4.54 -4.85
N TRP A 100 9.03 -4.92 -3.81
CA TRP A 100 9.96 -6.06 -3.84
C TRP A 100 9.34 -7.39 -3.37
N SER A 101 8.08 -7.39 -2.90
CA SER A 101 7.41 -8.58 -2.40
C SER A 101 6.99 -9.54 -3.51
N GLU A 102 7.04 -10.85 -3.23
CA GLU A 102 6.49 -11.88 -4.09
C GLU A 102 4.95 -11.87 -4.07
N ALA A 103 4.32 -12.43 -5.09
CA ALA A 103 2.87 -12.49 -5.17
C ALA A 103 2.29 -13.54 -4.22
N SER A 104 1.10 -13.25 -3.67
CA SER A 104 0.31 -14.18 -2.87
C SER A 104 -0.75 -14.89 -3.72
N PRO A 105 -1.07 -16.16 -3.46
CA PRO A 105 -2.20 -16.84 -4.06
C PRO A 105 -3.56 -16.48 -3.41
N GLU A 106 -3.53 -15.76 -2.27
CA GLU A 106 -4.74 -15.47 -1.49
C GLU A 106 -5.42 -14.16 -1.94
N PRO A 107 -6.74 -14.02 -1.72
CA PRO A 107 -7.47 -12.79 -2.01
C PRO A 107 -6.83 -11.55 -1.37
N ARG A 108 -6.85 -10.43 -2.09
CA ARG A 108 -6.19 -9.20 -1.63
C ARG A 108 -7.19 -8.33 -0.83
N VAL A 109 -7.45 -8.73 0.42
CA VAL A 109 -8.42 -8.12 1.35
C VAL A 109 -7.75 -7.78 2.69
N ALA A 110 -8.37 -6.89 3.46
CA ALA A 110 -7.78 -6.36 4.70
C ALA A 110 -7.37 -7.46 5.71
N ARG A 111 -8.19 -8.51 5.87
CA ARG A 111 -7.89 -9.61 6.80
C ARG A 111 -6.69 -10.46 6.35
N GLU A 112 -6.55 -10.71 5.06
CA GLU A 112 -5.37 -11.42 4.55
C GLU A 112 -4.12 -10.56 4.69
N TYR A 113 -4.21 -9.24 4.44
CA TYR A 113 -3.07 -8.34 4.68
C TYR A 113 -2.67 -8.32 6.17
N ALA A 114 -3.65 -8.26 7.08
CA ALA A 114 -3.39 -8.29 8.53
C ALA A 114 -2.70 -9.60 8.96
N LYS A 115 -3.14 -10.75 8.45
CA LYS A 115 -2.55 -12.06 8.69
C LYS A 115 -1.13 -12.17 8.11
N GLU A 116 -0.93 -11.71 6.87
CA GLU A 116 0.40 -11.64 6.24
C GLU A 116 1.35 -10.77 7.04
N LEU A 117 0.89 -9.59 7.48
CA LEU A 117 1.68 -8.68 8.30
C LEU A 117 2.05 -9.29 9.66
N HIS A 118 1.09 -9.94 10.34
CA HIS A 118 1.36 -10.63 11.61
C HIS A 118 2.45 -11.71 11.43
N THR A 119 2.32 -12.54 10.39
CA THR A 119 3.32 -13.57 10.08
C THR A 119 4.68 -12.96 9.71
N LEU A 120 4.66 -11.88 8.91
CA LEU A 120 5.87 -11.15 8.52
C LEU A 120 6.64 -10.63 9.74
N LEU A 121 5.96 -9.96 10.67
CA LEU A 121 6.57 -9.39 11.87
C LEU A 121 7.15 -10.49 12.78
N ALA A 122 6.40 -11.57 12.98
CA ALA A 122 6.88 -12.72 13.77
C ALA A 122 8.12 -13.36 13.14
N ASN A 123 8.11 -13.64 11.83
CA ASN A 123 9.24 -14.28 11.13
C ASN A 123 10.40 -13.31 10.88
N ALA A 124 10.13 -12.00 10.90
CA ALA A 124 11.16 -10.98 10.91
C ALA A 124 11.80 -10.77 12.28
N HIS A 125 11.30 -11.44 13.34
CA HIS A 125 11.72 -11.27 14.74
C HIS A 125 11.58 -9.82 15.23
N GLU A 126 10.57 -9.11 14.73
CA GLU A 126 10.20 -7.80 15.25
C GLU A 126 9.35 -7.97 16.51
N THR A 127 9.60 -7.15 17.53
CA THR A 127 8.95 -7.29 18.82
C THR A 127 7.88 -6.23 19.02
N GLY A 128 6.64 -6.64 19.31
CA GLY A 128 5.54 -5.76 19.71
C GLY A 128 5.57 -5.41 21.21
N PRO A 129 4.56 -4.68 21.71
CA PRO A 129 3.41 -4.18 20.91
C PRO A 129 3.79 -3.02 20.00
N TYR A 130 3.12 -2.95 18.84
CA TYR A 130 3.43 -2.02 17.76
C TYR A 130 2.57 -0.75 17.80
N VAL A 131 3.10 0.33 17.24
CA VAL A 131 2.29 1.44 16.71
C VAL A 131 2.06 1.15 15.23
N LEU A 132 0.81 0.89 14.82
CA LEU A 132 0.49 0.68 13.41
C LEU A 132 0.09 2.00 12.76
N VAL A 133 0.64 2.25 11.59
CA VAL A 133 0.36 3.45 10.78
C VAL A 133 -0.30 3.01 9.50
N GLY A 134 -1.53 3.45 9.22
CA GLY A 134 -2.27 3.06 8.01
C GLY A 134 -2.63 4.27 7.15
N HIS A 135 -2.13 4.33 5.91
CA HIS A 135 -2.52 5.34 4.93
C HIS A 135 -3.62 4.82 4.00
N SER A 136 -4.66 5.66 3.76
CA SER A 136 -5.70 5.35 2.79
C SER A 136 -6.29 3.93 3.02
N MET A 137 -6.29 3.04 2.01
CA MET A 137 -6.69 1.63 2.13
C MET A 137 -5.93 0.89 3.25
N GLY A 138 -4.69 1.26 3.52
CA GLY A 138 -3.90 0.69 4.63
C GLY A 138 -4.57 0.88 6.00
N GLY A 139 -5.44 1.87 6.15
CA GLY A 139 -6.29 2.03 7.31
C GLY A 139 -7.18 0.82 7.57
N TYR A 140 -7.73 0.20 6.52
CA TYR A 140 -8.52 -1.04 6.67
C TYR A 140 -7.70 -2.17 7.29
N THR A 141 -6.48 -2.35 6.79
CA THR A 141 -5.58 -3.41 7.28
C THR A 141 -5.24 -3.21 8.76
N VAL A 142 -4.84 -1.99 9.17
CA VAL A 142 -4.43 -1.76 10.57
C VAL A 142 -5.59 -1.80 11.54
N LEU A 143 -6.81 -1.44 11.11
CA LEU A 143 -8.02 -1.60 11.92
C LEU A 143 -8.34 -3.08 12.15
N VAL A 144 -8.32 -3.89 11.09
CA VAL A 144 -8.55 -5.34 11.18
C VAL A 144 -7.44 -6.01 12.00
N TYR A 145 -6.19 -5.61 11.80
CA TYR A 145 -5.06 -6.12 12.59
C TYR A 145 -5.24 -5.83 14.09
N ALA A 146 -5.57 -4.59 14.46
CA ALA A 146 -5.77 -4.22 15.85
C ALA A 146 -6.94 -4.95 16.51
N HIS A 147 -7.97 -5.31 15.73
CA HIS A 147 -9.10 -6.11 16.20
C HIS A 147 -8.72 -7.59 16.37
N ASP A 148 -8.03 -8.18 15.37
CA ASP A 148 -7.75 -9.62 15.33
C ASP A 148 -6.52 -9.98 16.21
N TYR A 149 -5.59 -9.04 16.45
CA TYR A 149 -4.37 -9.20 17.25
C TYR A 149 -4.19 -8.07 18.29
N PRO A 150 -5.14 -7.87 19.21
CA PRO A 150 -5.14 -6.70 20.10
C PRO A 150 -3.94 -6.64 21.06
N ALA A 151 -3.35 -7.78 21.40
CA ALA A 151 -2.16 -7.83 22.27
C ALA A 151 -0.90 -7.30 21.59
N ASP A 152 -0.88 -7.24 20.27
CA ASP A 152 0.28 -6.81 19.49
C ASP A 152 0.26 -5.31 19.19
N VAL A 153 -0.78 -4.57 19.58
CA VAL A 153 -0.96 -3.17 19.19
C VAL A 153 -1.06 -2.27 20.40
N SER A 154 -0.20 -1.26 20.45
CA SER A 154 -0.20 -0.22 21.50
C SER A 154 -0.85 1.09 21.05
N GLY A 155 -0.99 1.34 19.74
CA GLY A 155 -1.63 2.55 19.22
C GLY A 155 -1.75 2.54 17.70
N LEU A 156 -2.64 3.40 17.18
CA LEU A 156 -2.86 3.55 15.74
C LEU A 156 -2.64 5.00 15.30
N VAL A 157 -2.04 5.18 14.13
CA VAL A 157 -2.00 6.45 13.41
C VAL A 157 -2.65 6.25 12.04
N LEU A 158 -3.85 6.79 11.86
CA LEU A 158 -4.64 6.70 10.63
C LEU A 158 -4.35 7.94 9.78
N VAL A 159 -3.58 7.76 8.70
CA VAL A 159 -3.10 8.85 7.84
C VAL A 159 -4.00 8.96 6.62
N ASP A 160 -4.90 9.93 6.62
CA ASP A 160 -5.94 10.15 5.60
C ASP A 160 -6.58 8.83 5.14
N SER A 161 -6.93 8.01 6.14
CA SER A 161 -7.39 6.65 5.91
C SER A 161 -8.68 6.63 5.12
N GLN A 162 -8.85 5.57 4.32
CA GLN A 162 -10.02 5.38 3.47
C GLN A 162 -11.31 5.39 4.29
N ASP A 163 -12.34 6.01 3.73
CA ASP A 163 -13.68 6.04 4.32
C ASP A 163 -14.20 4.61 4.56
N LEU A 164 -14.71 4.36 5.76
CA LEU A 164 -15.42 3.11 6.02
C LEU A 164 -16.75 3.11 5.24
N PRO A 165 -17.10 2.01 4.54
CA PRO A 165 -18.38 1.93 3.85
C PRO A 165 -19.55 2.22 4.78
N ALA A 166 -20.58 2.89 4.27
CA ALA A 166 -21.80 3.16 5.05
C ALA A 166 -22.45 1.85 5.52
N SER A 167 -23.21 1.93 6.63
CA SER A 167 -23.90 0.75 7.21
C SER A 167 -24.97 0.16 6.30
N ASP A 168 -25.54 0.98 5.40
CA ASP A 168 -26.54 0.65 4.39
C ASP A 168 -25.93 0.36 3.01
N ALA A 169 -24.59 0.31 2.90
CA ALA A 169 -23.93 -0.07 1.68
C ALA A 169 -24.36 -1.46 1.20
N ALA A 170 -24.41 -1.68 -0.10
CA ALA A 170 -24.66 -3.00 -0.67
C ALA A 170 -23.73 -4.06 -0.07
N ALA A 171 -24.21 -5.30 0.00
CA ALA A 171 -23.39 -6.41 0.48
C ALA A 171 -22.03 -6.42 -0.26
N PRO A 172 -20.91 -6.63 0.47
CA PRO A 172 -19.60 -6.63 -0.15
C PRO A 172 -19.50 -7.75 -1.20
N VAL A 173 -18.89 -7.42 -2.32
CA VAL A 173 -18.58 -8.43 -3.34
C VAL A 173 -17.34 -9.18 -2.85
N PRO A 174 -17.42 -10.52 -2.67
CA PRO A 174 -16.27 -11.31 -2.26
C PRO A 174 -15.10 -11.12 -3.25
N ALA A 175 -13.92 -10.87 -2.72
CA ALA A 175 -12.75 -10.69 -3.55
C ALA A 175 -12.37 -12.00 -4.23
N PRO A 176 -12.19 -12.00 -5.55
CA PRO A 176 -11.71 -13.18 -6.26
C PRO A 176 -10.25 -13.45 -5.87
N LYS A 177 -9.81 -14.70 -6.07
CA LYS A 177 -8.38 -15.00 -6.04
C LYS A 177 -7.63 -14.11 -7.02
N PRO A 178 -6.36 -13.79 -6.74
CA PRO A 178 -5.52 -13.00 -7.65
C PRO A 178 -5.54 -13.59 -9.07
N SER A 179 -5.60 -12.72 -10.06
CA SER A 179 -5.65 -13.12 -11.47
C SER A 179 -4.53 -12.43 -12.23
N GLU A 180 -3.85 -13.21 -13.03
CA GLU A 180 -2.81 -12.74 -13.97
C GLU A 180 -3.36 -12.23 -15.30
N ASN A 181 -4.66 -12.43 -15.55
CA ASN A 181 -5.28 -12.26 -16.86
C ASN A 181 -6.08 -10.94 -16.99
N SER A 182 -5.67 -9.88 -16.29
CA SER A 182 -6.28 -8.56 -16.56
C SER A 182 -5.71 -7.96 -17.84
N VAL A 183 -6.52 -7.19 -18.56
CA VAL A 183 -6.07 -6.46 -19.76
C VAL A 183 -4.89 -5.55 -19.42
N THR A 184 -4.94 -4.87 -18.28
CA THR A 184 -3.85 -3.99 -17.82
C THR A 184 -2.55 -4.76 -17.60
N THR A 185 -2.60 -5.96 -17.00
CA THR A 185 -1.42 -6.83 -16.84
C THR A 185 -0.88 -7.30 -18.18
N MET A 186 -1.76 -7.64 -19.14
CA MET A 186 -1.34 -8.00 -20.51
C MET A 186 -0.63 -6.84 -21.22
N LEU A 187 -1.16 -5.61 -21.07
CA LEU A 187 -0.52 -4.40 -21.63
C LEU A 187 0.83 -4.12 -20.95
N ALA A 188 0.95 -4.37 -19.65
CA ALA A 188 2.23 -4.27 -18.95
C ALA A 188 3.24 -5.32 -19.47
N ARG A 189 2.82 -6.57 -19.68
CA ARG A 189 3.69 -7.65 -20.21
C ARG A 189 4.27 -7.36 -21.59
N ILE A 190 3.60 -6.56 -22.40
CA ILE A 190 4.14 -6.10 -23.70
C ILE A 190 4.83 -4.74 -23.59
N GLY A 191 5.17 -4.27 -22.39
CA GLY A 191 5.92 -3.04 -22.14
C GLY A 191 5.14 -1.74 -22.35
N LEU A 192 3.83 -1.82 -22.67
CA LEU A 192 3.06 -0.62 -23.00
C LEU A 192 2.89 0.31 -21.78
N MET A 193 2.74 -0.24 -20.57
CA MET A 193 2.64 0.57 -19.35
C MET A 193 3.94 1.35 -19.09
N ARG A 194 5.08 0.73 -19.34
CA ARG A 194 6.40 1.37 -19.22
C ARG A 194 6.62 2.45 -20.27
N LEU A 195 6.22 2.20 -21.52
CA LEU A 195 6.36 3.16 -22.62
C LEU A 195 5.47 4.39 -22.42
N LEU A 196 4.28 4.20 -21.93
CA LEU A 196 3.37 5.31 -21.65
C LEU A 196 3.80 6.08 -20.40
N ALA A 197 4.70 5.50 -19.57
CA ALA A 197 5.38 6.06 -18.40
C ALA A 197 4.60 7.15 -17.66
N ALA A 198 3.28 7.12 -17.77
CA ALA A 198 2.45 7.76 -16.80
C ALA A 198 2.53 6.83 -15.59
N PRO A 199 3.34 7.12 -14.57
CA PRO A 199 3.20 6.41 -13.33
C PRO A 199 1.73 6.55 -12.98
N LEU A 200 1.08 5.44 -12.68
CA LEU A 200 -0.26 5.43 -12.13
C LEU A 200 -0.18 6.17 -10.79
N GLY A 201 -0.34 7.50 -10.82
CA GLY A 201 -0.09 8.43 -9.74
C GLY A 201 1.37 8.94 -9.76
N ALA A 202 1.61 10.08 -10.43
CA ALA A 202 2.89 10.75 -10.45
C ALA A 202 3.40 10.99 -9.03
N VAL A 203 4.51 10.36 -8.67
CA VAL A 203 5.16 10.55 -7.37
C VAL A 203 6.39 11.42 -7.60
N GLU A 204 6.14 12.67 -8.03
CA GLU A 204 7.21 13.60 -8.40
C GLU A 204 8.08 13.99 -7.22
N ASN A 205 7.50 14.03 -6.01
CA ASN A 205 8.13 14.55 -4.79
C ASN A 205 8.73 13.47 -3.89
N LEU A 206 9.10 12.29 -4.40
CA LEU A 206 9.89 11.32 -3.65
C LEU A 206 11.39 11.64 -3.71
N PRO A 207 12.19 11.15 -2.72
CA PRO A 207 13.65 11.20 -2.82
C PRO A 207 14.11 10.55 -4.14
N GLU A 208 15.11 11.16 -4.82
CA GLU A 208 15.51 10.76 -6.20
C GLU A 208 15.80 9.25 -6.34
N GLY A 209 16.59 8.66 -5.45
CA GLY A 209 16.89 7.22 -5.52
C GLY A 209 15.66 6.31 -5.31
N VAL A 210 14.67 6.79 -4.56
CA VAL A 210 13.42 6.10 -4.27
C VAL A 210 12.43 6.23 -5.43
N LYS A 211 12.37 7.42 -6.06
CA LYS A 211 11.49 7.71 -7.19
C LYS A 211 11.71 6.77 -8.36
N GLN A 212 12.98 6.53 -8.71
CA GLN A 212 13.33 5.65 -9.82
C GLN A 212 12.92 4.20 -9.54
N ALA A 213 13.21 3.69 -8.34
CA ALA A 213 12.78 2.36 -7.91
C ALA A 213 11.25 2.22 -7.90
N TYR A 214 10.55 3.22 -7.34
CA TYR A 214 9.08 3.26 -7.33
C TYR A 214 8.52 3.16 -8.75
N THR A 215 8.99 4.02 -9.66
CA THR A 215 8.51 4.02 -11.05
C THR A 215 8.75 2.69 -11.73
N ALA A 216 9.96 2.13 -11.62
CA ALA A 216 10.33 0.88 -12.25
C ALA A 216 9.45 -0.30 -11.77
N LEU A 217 9.25 -0.41 -10.46
CA LEU A 217 8.54 -1.55 -9.86
C LEU A 217 7.01 -1.46 -9.99
N THR A 218 6.44 -0.24 -10.04
CA THR A 218 4.98 -0.07 -10.18
C THR A 218 4.48 -0.27 -11.60
N VAL A 219 5.29 0.05 -12.64
CA VAL A 219 4.90 -0.18 -14.04
C VAL A 219 5.20 -1.59 -14.53
N ALA A 220 6.02 -2.35 -13.81
CA ALA A 220 6.31 -3.74 -14.13
C ALA A 220 5.04 -4.61 -14.06
N PRO A 221 4.94 -5.69 -14.85
CA PRO A 221 3.76 -6.55 -14.91
C PRO A 221 3.26 -7.01 -13.54
N ARG A 222 4.17 -7.33 -12.61
CA ARG A 222 3.84 -7.74 -11.25
C ARG A 222 3.18 -6.62 -10.46
N GLY A 223 3.72 -5.40 -10.51
CA GLY A 223 3.16 -4.23 -9.82
C GLY A 223 1.76 -3.87 -10.33
N VAL A 224 1.57 -3.85 -11.66
CA VAL A 224 0.26 -3.61 -12.30
C VAL A 224 -0.76 -4.69 -11.94
N GLN A 225 -0.33 -5.93 -11.87
CA GLN A 225 -1.18 -7.05 -11.45
C GLN A 225 -1.60 -6.91 -9.98
N ALA A 226 -0.66 -6.59 -9.09
CA ALA A 226 -0.93 -6.40 -7.67
C ALA A 226 -1.91 -5.24 -7.46
N PHE A 227 -1.68 -4.09 -8.09
CA PHE A 227 -2.60 -2.95 -8.09
C PHE A 227 -4.03 -3.35 -8.49
N THR A 228 -4.17 -4.12 -9.57
CA THR A 228 -5.47 -4.58 -10.06
C THR A 228 -6.15 -5.53 -9.07
N ASN A 229 -5.38 -6.45 -8.48
CA ASN A 229 -5.90 -7.44 -7.53
C ASN A 229 -6.32 -6.78 -6.21
N GLU A 230 -5.57 -5.78 -5.71
CA GLU A 230 -5.94 -4.97 -4.55
C GLU A 230 -7.26 -4.22 -4.79
N GLY A 231 -7.43 -3.60 -5.97
CA GLY A 231 -8.67 -2.91 -6.34
C GLY A 231 -9.89 -3.84 -6.32
N ARG A 232 -9.74 -5.11 -6.72
CA ARG A 232 -10.81 -6.12 -6.65
C ARG A 232 -11.20 -6.49 -5.23
N GLY A 233 -10.28 -6.39 -4.28
CA GLY A 233 -10.52 -6.67 -2.86
C GLY A 233 -11.06 -5.50 -2.06
N MET A 234 -11.10 -4.29 -2.62
CA MET A 234 -11.40 -3.05 -1.91
C MET A 234 -12.76 -3.09 -1.20
N SER A 235 -13.80 -3.58 -1.87
CA SER A 235 -15.17 -3.64 -1.32
C SER A 235 -15.23 -4.57 -0.10
N GLU A 236 -14.67 -5.76 -0.20
CA GLU A 236 -14.64 -6.72 0.91
C GLU A 236 -13.74 -6.24 2.04
N GLY A 237 -12.55 -5.72 1.72
CA GLY A 237 -11.62 -5.16 2.71
C GLY A 237 -12.25 -4.00 3.51
N GLY A 238 -12.97 -3.12 2.84
CA GLY A 238 -13.71 -2.04 3.49
C GLY A 238 -14.84 -2.57 4.40
N ALA A 239 -15.55 -3.61 4.00
CA ALA A 239 -16.57 -4.24 4.84
C ALA A 239 -15.97 -4.93 6.08
N GLN A 240 -14.80 -5.58 5.93
CA GLN A 240 -14.07 -6.17 7.05
C GLN A 240 -13.62 -5.10 8.05
N ALA A 241 -13.09 -3.97 7.58
CA ALA A 241 -12.71 -2.84 8.43
C ALA A 241 -13.92 -2.20 9.13
N ARG A 242 -15.05 -2.04 8.44
CA ARG A 242 -16.29 -1.51 9.02
C ARG A 242 -16.88 -2.43 10.12
N ALA A 243 -16.60 -3.72 10.06
CA ALA A 243 -17.04 -4.66 11.11
C ALA A 243 -16.31 -4.41 12.45
N VAL A 244 -15.20 -3.69 12.44
CA VAL A 244 -14.52 -3.21 13.65
C VAL A 244 -15.26 -1.99 14.16
N THR A 245 -16.14 -2.20 15.14
CA THR A 245 -17.00 -1.14 15.69
C THR A 245 -16.38 -0.42 16.88
N THR A 246 -15.42 -1.03 17.54
CA THR A 246 -14.67 -0.42 18.67
C THR A 246 -13.30 -1.07 18.85
N LEU A 247 -12.38 -0.29 19.30
CA LEU A 247 -11.04 -0.70 19.75
C LEU A 247 -10.81 -0.32 21.24
N GLY A 248 -11.92 -0.08 21.98
CA GLY A 248 -11.88 0.22 23.41
C GLY A 248 -11.17 1.55 23.74
N ALA A 249 -10.09 1.48 24.51
CA ALA A 249 -9.27 2.63 24.90
C ALA A 249 -7.93 2.67 24.16
N LEU A 250 -7.75 1.94 23.07
CA LEU A 250 -6.53 1.96 22.27
C LEU A 250 -6.26 3.39 21.78
N PRO A 251 -5.08 3.98 22.02
CA PRO A 251 -4.75 5.31 21.51
C PRO A 251 -4.83 5.38 19.97
N ILE A 252 -5.60 6.33 19.43
CA ILE A 252 -5.75 6.55 17.99
C ILE A 252 -5.47 8.02 17.65
N ILE A 253 -4.58 8.26 16.70
CA ILE A 253 -4.42 9.57 16.04
C ILE A 253 -4.98 9.47 14.63
N VAL A 254 -5.97 10.29 14.29
CA VAL A 254 -6.48 10.46 12.93
C VAL A 254 -5.81 11.70 12.35
N LEU A 255 -4.93 11.53 11.38
CA LEU A 255 -4.27 12.61 10.65
C LEU A 255 -4.96 12.81 9.31
N SER A 256 -5.77 13.84 9.17
CA SER A 256 -6.53 14.15 7.95
C SER A 256 -5.76 15.14 7.07
N ARG A 257 -5.96 15.06 5.74
CA ARG A 257 -5.50 16.11 4.82
C ARG A 257 -6.22 17.44 5.09
N GLY A 258 -5.59 18.56 4.73
CA GLY A 258 -6.18 19.90 4.82
C GLY A 258 -6.71 20.42 3.49
N LYS A 259 -6.19 19.91 2.36
CA LYS A 259 -6.62 20.27 1.00
C LYS A 259 -7.59 19.24 0.43
N ASP A 260 -8.37 19.65 -0.57
CA ASP A 260 -9.29 18.78 -1.31
C ASP A 260 -10.27 17.99 -0.42
N GLN A 261 -10.69 18.61 0.69
CA GLN A 261 -11.71 18.05 1.57
C GLN A 261 -13.12 18.43 1.08
N ASP A 262 -14.03 17.48 1.21
CA ASP A 262 -15.47 17.72 1.17
C ASP A 262 -16.14 17.31 2.51
N ALA A 263 -17.43 17.58 2.62
CA ALA A 263 -18.19 17.23 3.83
C ALA A 263 -18.21 15.72 4.10
N LYS A 264 -18.21 14.90 3.05
CA LYS A 264 -18.19 13.43 3.16
C LYS A 264 -16.87 12.97 3.74
N HIS A 265 -15.74 13.45 3.20
CA HIS A 265 -14.41 13.11 3.70
C HIS A 265 -14.25 13.55 5.17
N THR A 266 -14.66 14.79 5.51
CA THR A 266 -14.59 15.30 6.88
C THR A 266 -15.40 14.44 7.85
N ALA A 267 -16.61 14.05 7.46
CA ALA A 267 -17.47 13.16 8.27
C ALA A 267 -16.83 11.77 8.46
N ALA A 268 -16.24 11.21 7.39
CA ALA A 268 -15.56 9.93 7.43
C ALA A 268 -14.36 9.94 8.39
N GLN A 269 -13.48 10.94 8.28
CA GLN A 269 -12.33 11.05 9.19
C GLN A 269 -12.78 11.27 10.64
N THR A 270 -13.86 12.04 10.88
CA THR A 270 -14.44 12.21 12.19
C THR A 270 -15.02 10.90 12.75
N SER A 271 -15.60 10.05 11.92
CA SER A 271 -16.16 8.75 12.35
C SER A 271 -15.08 7.80 12.88
N LEU A 272 -13.86 7.88 12.38
CA LEU A 272 -12.74 7.07 12.85
C LEU A 272 -12.39 7.37 14.33
N LEU A 273 -12.67 8.57 14.82
CA LEU A 273 -12.47 8.93 16.23
C LEU A 273 -13.37 8.14 17.17
N GLN A 274 -14.52 7.66 16.69
CA GLN A 274 -15.48 6.93 17.49
C GLN A 274 -15.05 5.48 17.77
N LEU A 275 -14.02 4.98 17.06
CA LEU A 275 -13.47 3.64 17.27
C LEU A 275 -12.78 3.46 18.62
N SER A 276 -12.38 4.56 19.28
CA SER A 276 -11.73 4.50 20.58
C SER A 276 -12.15 5.66 21.49
N THR A 277 -12.22 5.40 22.80
CA THR A 277 -12.40 6.44 23.82
C THR A 277 -11.15 7.31 24.02
N ASN A 278 -10.00 6.93 23.45
CA ASN A 278 -8.71 7.63 23.49
C ASN A 278 -8.25 8.01 22.08
N SER A 279 -9.01 8.86 21.42
CA SER A 279 -8.75 9.30 20.05
C SER A 279 -8.56 10.80 19.96
N GLN A 280 -7.74 11.23 18.99
CA GLN A 280 -7.53 12.65 18.68
C GLN A 280 -7.36 12.84 17.18
N GLN A 281 -7.78 14.01 16.68
CA GLN A 281 -7.60 14.40 15.27
C GLN A 281 -6.49 15.44 15.13
N LEU A 282 -5.69 15.27 14.10
CA LEU A 282 -4.70 16.22 13.59
C LEU A 282 -5.00 16.52 12.12
N VAL A 283 -4.57 17.68 11.64
CA VAL A 283 -4.79 18.10 10.23
C VAL A 283 -3.46 18.50 9.60
N ALA A 284 -3.12 17.88 8.50
CA ALA A 284 -2.02 18.26 7.62
C ALA A 284 -2.52 19.37 6.67
N ALA A 285 -2.50 20.62 7.14
CA ALA A 285 -3.17 21.76 6.53
C ALA A 285 -2.73 22.07 5.09
N GLN A 286 -1.49 21.71 4.71
CA GLN A 286 -0.91 21.98 3.39
C GLN A 286 -0.90 20.75 2.47
N SER A 287 -1.45 19.60 2.90
CA SER A 287 -1.41 18.36 2.17
C SER A 287 -2.74 18.00 1.51
N GLY A 288 -2.65 17.36 0.34
CA GLY A 288 -3.68 16.50 -0.23
C GLY A 288 -3.65 15.10 0.39
N HIS A 289 -4.16 14.11 -0.35
CA HIS A 289 -4.31 12.72 0.12
C HIS A 289 -2.99 12.02 0.51
N ARG A 290 -1.89 12.38 -0.13
CA ARG A 290 -0.58 11.73 0.09
C ARG A 290 0.26 12.48 1.13
N ILE A 291 -0.22 12.55 2.37
CA ILE A 291 0.39 13.35 3.45
C ILE A 291 1.88 13.02 3.63
N MET A 292 2.27 11.74 3.51
CA MET A 292 3.66 11.30 3.64
C MET A 292 4.59 11.86 2.55
N ILE A 293 4.03 12.42 1.48
CA ILE A 293 4.76 13.02 0.35
C ILE A 293 4.57 14.53 0.32
N ASP A 294 3.34 15.02 0.49
CA ASP A 294 3.00 16.44 0.35
C ASP A 294 3.43 17.25 1.57
N GLN A 295 3.34 16.64 2.76
CA GLN A 295 3.65 17.25 4.06
C GLN A 295 4.23 16.19 5.02
N PRO A 296 5.41 15.60 4.70
CA PRO A 296 5.98 14.48 5.44
C PRO A 296 6.24 14.78 6.92
N GLU A 297 6.51 16.06 7.26
CA GLU A 297 6.67 16.50 8.64
C GLU A 297 5.39 16.33 9.46
N ALA A 298 4.21 16.44 8.86
CA ALA A 298 2.94 16.23 9.58
C ALA A 298 2.76 14.74 9.92
N ALA A 299 3.06 13.85 8.98
CA ALA A 299 3.01 12.39 9.22
C ALA A 299 4.05 11.99 10.30
N THR A 300 5.28 12.49 10.17
CA THR A 300 6.34 12.27 11.15
C THR A 300 5.93 12.74 12.54
N ALA A 301 5.40 13.97 12.66
CA ALA A 301 4.98 14.52 13.94
C ALA A 301 3.85 13.71 14.58
N ALA A 302 2.87 13.25 13.81
CA ALA A 302 1.77 12.42 14.31
C ALA A 302 2.29 11.07 14.86
N ILE A 303 3.22 10.42 14.15
CA ILE A 303 3.84 9.16 14.56
C ILE A 303 4.68 9.36 15.84
N VAL A 304 5.56 10.35 15.85
CA VAL A 304 6.42 10.66 17.01
C VAL A 304 5.57 11.05 18.23
N LYS A 305 4.47 11.77 18.04
CA LYS A 305 3.52 12.09 19.09
C LYS A 305 2.90 10.84 19.71
N MET A 306 2.46 9.86 18.88
CA MET A 306 1.94 8.58 19.38
C MET A 306 3.00 7.84 20.19
N VAL A 307 4.23 7.75 19.68
CA VAL A 307 5.35 7.11 20.39
C VAL A 307 5.61 7.78 21.74
N ALA A 308 5.60 9.12 21.79
CA ALA A 308 5.81 9.88 23.04
C ALA A 308 4.69 9.63 24.06
N GLN A 309 3.43 9.62 23.62
CA GLN A 309 2.27 9.32 24.48
C GLN A 309 2.37 7.93 25.13
N LEU A 310 2.86 6.92 24.39
CA LEU A 310 3.01 5.56 24.89
C LEU A 310 4.20 5.38 25.83
N ARG A 311 5.20 6.25 25.76
CA ARG A 311 6.36 6.25 26.67
C ARG A 311 6.10 6.98 27.98
N HIS A 312 5.13 7.91 27.96
CA HIS A 312 4.78 8.75 29.10
C HIS A 312 3.25 8.78 29.24
N PRO A 313 2.60 7.64 29.60
CA PRO A 313 1.16 7.50 29.68
C PRO A 313 0.50 8.35 30.78
#